data_3ba788f703a534e218f3a108dbf91ebf
#
_entry.id   3ba788f703a534e218f3a108dbf91ebf
#
_cell.length_a   1.000
_cell.length_b   1.000
_cell.length_c   1.000
_cell.angle_alpha   90.00
_cell.angle_beta   90.00
_cell.angle_gamma   90.00
#
_symmetry.space_group_name_H-M   'P 1'
#
loop_
_entity.id
_entity.type
_entity.pdbx_description
1 polymer ?
#
loop_
_entity_poly.entity_id
_entity_poly.type
_entity_poly.pdbx_seq_one_letter_code
_entity_poly.pdbx_strand_id
1 'polypeptide(L)'
;RTPSPFDKDRDGLVIGEGAGTMILEEYEHAKKRGAKIYAEVIGFGTSTDGTHITSPNRDKMKSALELALKDANISPDEIGYVNAHGTATIQGDLAESNATYDIFKRPVPVSSIKSYTGHTLGACGAVEAILTLDMAYKNWFCPTINLTTVDEECGKLDYIKTEGRQIDTNIVMSNNFAFGGINTSLIFKLNV
;
A
#
# COMPACT_ATOMS: atom_id res chain seq x y z
N ARG A 1 5.60 -10.29 -19.29
CA ARG A 1 5.48 -10.67 -17.87
C ARG A 1 5.07 -9.46 -17.08
N THR A 2 4.36 -9.64 -15.98
CA THR A 2 4.04 -8.57 -15.02
C THR A 2 5.26 -8.27 -14.12
N PRO A 3 5.30 -7.11 -13.42
CA PRO A 3 6.44 -6.76 -12.59
C PRO A 3 6.65 -7.73 -11.41
N SER A 4 7.86 -7.73 -10.86
CA SER A 4 8.28 -8.54 -9.71
C SER A 4 8.70 -7.68 -8.52
N PRO A 5 7.78 -6.99 -7.85
CA PRO A 5 8.10 -6.12 -6.73
C PRO A 5 8.89 -6.85 -5.63
N PHE A 6 9.91 -6.17 -5.11
CA PHE A 6 10.80 -6.62 -4.03
C PHE A 6 11.68 -7.84 -4.36
N ASP A 7 11.55 -8.41 -5.57
CA ASP A 7 12.43 -9.50 -5.99
C ASP A 7 13.85 -9.01 -6.27
N LYS A 8 14.86 -9.81 -5.93
CA LYS A 8 16.27 -9.47 -6.16
C LYS A 8 16.60 -9.28 -7.63
N ASP A 9 15.88 -9.96 -8.52
CA ASP A 9 16.08 -9.93 -9.96
C ASP A 9 15.06 -9.04 -10.68
N ARG A 10 14.42 -8.10 -9.94
CA ARG A 10 13.48 -7.14 -10.51
C ARG A 10 14.15 -6.21 -11.50
N ASP A 11 13.46 -5.88 -12.57
CA ASP A 11 14.02 -5.17 -13.73
C ASP A 11 13.22 -3.92 -14.13
N GLY A 12 12.35 -3.46 -13.24
CA GLY A 12 11.59 -2.23 -13.43
C GLY A 12 10.09 -2.44 -13.53
N LEU A 13 9.39 -1.32 -13.69
CA LEU A 13 7.93 -1.31 -13.77
C LEU A 13 7.42 -1.80 -15.13
N VAL A 14 6.22 -2.33 -15.12
CA VAL A 14 5.44 -2.64 -16.33
C VAL A 14 4.17 -1.82 -16.27
N ILE A 15 3.88 -1.07 -17.33
CA ILE A 15 2.67 -0.24 -17.42
C ILE A 15 1.45 -1.15 -17.56
N GLY A 16 0.41 -0.82 -16.80
CA GLY A 16 -0.91 -1.43 -16.88
C GLY A 16 -1.99 -0.41 -17.24
N GLU A 17 -3.18 -0.89 -17.48
CA GLU A 17 -4.38 -0.06 -17.72
C GLU A 17 -5.40 -0.31 -16.61
N GLY A 18 -6.17 0.71 -16.27
CA GLY A 18 -7.23 0.57 -15.29
C GLY A 18 -7.93 1.88 -14.95
N ALA A 19 -9.09 1.74 -14.33
CA ALA A 19 -9.84 2.83 -13.74
C ALA A 19 -10.48 2.34 -12.45
N GLY A 20 -10.63 3.23 -11.46
CA GLY A 20 -11.32 2.94 -10.21
C GLY A 20 -12.13 4.16 -9.78
N THR A 21 -13.34 3.92 -9.31
CA THR A 21 -14.20 4.96 -8.74
C THR A 21 -14.60 4.56 -7.34
N MET A 22 -14.34 5.42 -6.37
CA MET A 22 -14.78 5.28 -5.00
C MET A 22 -15.79 6.38 -4.67
N ILE A 23 -16.87 6.01 -4.00
CA ILE A 23 -17.83 6.97 -3.46
C ILE A 23 -17.42 7.25 -2.01
N LEU A 24 -16.97 8.47 -1.78
CA LEU A 24 -16.65 8.97 -0.44
C LEU A 24 -17.82 9.78 0.10
N GLU A 25 -18.20 9.52 1.32
CA GLU A 25 -19.35 10.15 1.95
C GLU A 25 -19.04 10.39 3.43
N GLU A 26 -19.56 11.48 3.98
CA GLU A 26 -19.42 11.74 5.41
C GLU A 26 -20.16 10.64 6.21
N TYR A 27 -19.50 10.15 7.26
CA TYR A 27 -19.91 8.94 8.00
C TYR A 27 -21.33 8.99 8.55
N GLU A 28 -21.69 10.06 9.27
CA GLU A 28 -23.03 10.21 9.86
C GLU A 28 -24.11 10.40 8.77
N HIS A 29 -23.78 11.04 7.65
CA HIS A 29 -24.67 11.14 6.51
C HIS A 29 -24.96 9.77 5.90
N ALA A 30 -23.93 8.95 5.67
CA ALA A 30 -24.06 7.60 5.16
C ALA A 30 -24.92 6.72 6.08
N LYS A 31 -24.66 6.76 7.38
CA LYS A 31 -25.47 6.04 8.39
C LYS A 31 -26.93 6.49 8.40
N LYS A 32 -27.18 7.79 8.38
CA LYS A 32 -28.54 8.35 8.43
C LYS A 32 -29.42 7.90 7.27
N ARG A 33 -28.85 7.72 6.08
CA ARG A 33 -29.58 7.21 4.90
C ARG A 33 -29.57 5.69 4.77
N GLY A 34 -28.97 4.95 5.72
CA GLY A 34 -28.89 3.49 5.72
C GLY A 34 -27.95 2.94 4.65
N ALA A 35 -26.90 3.67 4.28
CA ALA A 35 -25.93 3.19 3.31
C ALA A 35 -25.14 2.00 3.85
N LYS A 36 -24.78 1.09 2.95
CA LYS A 36 -23.75 0.09 3.26
C LYS A 36 -22.38 0.79 3.26
N ILE A 37 -21.75 0.85 4.43
CA ILE A 37 -20.40 1.37 4.57
C ILE A 37 -19.43 0.18 4.46
N TYR A 38 -18.49 0.24 3.51
CA TYR A 38 -17.49 -0.81 3.31
C TYR A 38 -16.29 -0.63 4.25
N ALA A 39 -15.89 0.61 4.46
CA ALA A 39 -14.81 0.97 5.36
C ALA A 39 -14.88 2.46 5.67
N GLU A 40 -14.21 2.87 6.72
CA GLU A 40 -13.93 4.27 7.04
C GLU A 40 -12.49 4.60 6.67
N VAL A 41 -12.25 5.74 6.01
CA VAL A 41 -10.91 6.30 5.85
C VAL A 41 -10.57 7.01 7.16
N ILE A 42 -9.79 6.36 8.00
CA ILE A 42 -9.46 6.88 9.34
C ILE A 42 -8.17 7.68 9.39
N GLY A 43 -7.33 7.57 8.36
CA GLY A 43 -6.07 8.29 8.30
C GLY A 43 -5.60 8.57 6.90
N PHE A 44 -5.03 9.76 6.72
CA PHE A 44 -4.40 10.23 5.50
C PHE A 44 -3.08 10.93 5.81
N GLY A 45 -2.03 10.59 5.06
CA GLY A 45 -0.74 11.25 5.14
C GLY A 45 -0.20 11.57 3.76
N THR A 46 0.42 12.74 3.62
CA THR A 46 1.10 13.13 2.38
C THR A 46 2.38 13.89 2.67
N SER A 47 3.36 13.69 1.82
CA SER A 47 4.63 14.42 1.83
C SER A 47 5.14 14.61 0.41
N THR A 48 6.09 15.51 0.24
CA THR A 48 6.72 15.75 -1.07
C THR A 48 8.23 15.72 -0.95
N ASP A 49 8.90 14.98 -1.84
CA ASP A 49 10.36 14.82 -1.81
C ASP A 49 11.10 16.11 -2.20
N GLY A 50 10.66 16.75 -3.28
CA GLY A 50 11.34 17.88 -3.87
C GLY A 50 12.71 17.55 -4.47
N THR A 51 12.97 16.25 -4.73
CA THR A 51 14.22 15.74 -5.32
C THR A 51 14.07 15.46 -6.82
N HIS A 52 14.75 14.44 -7.32
CA HIS A 52 14.63 14.07 -8.72
C HIS A 52 13.36 13.25 -8.98
N ILE A 53 12.77 13.39 -10.18
CA ILE A 53 11.49 12.78 -10.56
C ILE A 53 11.44 11.24 -10.35
N THR A 54 12.57 10.55 -10.50
CA THR A 54 12.68 9.09 -10.39
C THR A 54 13.56 8.62 -9.23
N SER A 55 14.00 9.55 -8.34
CA SER A 55 14.83 9.20 -7.19
C SER A 55 14.02 9.35 -5.91
N PRO A 56 13.35 8.30 -5.49
CA PRO A 56 12.46 8.34 -4.32
C PRO A 56 13.25 8.55 -3.03
N ASN A 57 12.66 9.28 -2.09
CA ASN A 57 13.28 9.60 -0.82
C ASN A 57 12.63 8.82 0.32
N ARG A 58 13.38 7.88 0.93
CA ARG A 58 12.94 7.03 2.05
C ARG A 58 12.35 7.83 3.21
N ASP A 59 13.01 8.92 3.62
CA ASP A 59 12.54 9.71 4.78
C ASP A 59 11.23 10.42 4.49
N LYS A 60 11.01 10.83 3.23
CA LYS A 60 9.74 11.46 2.83
C LYS A 60 8.62 10.44 2.68
N MET A 61 8.90 9.25 2.16
CA MET A 61 7.94 8.14 2.21
C MET A 61 7.56 7.82 3.65
N LYS A 62 8.56 7.65 4.53
CA LYS A 62 8.34 7.44 5.97
C LYS A 62 7.47 8.53 6.58
N SER A 63 7.71 9.80 6.25
CA SER A 63 6.91 10.92 6.75
C SER A 63 5.44 10.82 6.35
N ALA A 64 5.12 10.34 5.13
CA ALA A 64 3.73 10.15 4.71
C ALA A 64 3.03 9.07 5.57
N LEU A 65 3.73 7.96 5.88
CA LEU A 65 3.19 6.92 6.76
C LEU A 65 2.98 7.43 8.19
N GLU A 66 3.96 8.17 8.74
CA GLU A 66 3.85 8.78 10.07
C GLU A 66 2.65 9.73 10.19
N LEU A 67 2.45 10.56 9.16
CA LEU A 67 1.32 11.49 9.11
C LEU A 67 -0.01 10.75 9.04
N ALA A 68 -0.13 9.67 8.25
CA ALA A 68 -1.34 8.87 8.19
C ALA A 68 -1.67 8.20 9.54
N LEU A 69 -0.68 7.61 10.21
CA LEU A 69 -0.85 7.01 11.55
C LEU A 69 -1.24 8.05 12.60
N LYS A 70 -0.61 9.23 12.54
CA LYS A 70 -0.95 10.36 13.42
C LYS A 70 -2.38 10.86 13.20
N ASP A 71 -2.80 11.00 11.94
CA ASP A 71 -4.15 11.42 11.58
C ASP A 71 -5.20 10.40 12.05
N ALA A 72 -4.93 9.11 11.86
CA ALA A 72 -5.75 8.02 12.37
C ALA A 72 -5.73 7.89 13.90
N ASN A 73 -4.78 8.51 14.59
CA ASN A 73 -4.55 8.38 16.02
C ASN A 73 -4.42 6.92 16.49
N ILE A 74 -3.67 6.12 15.74
CA ILE A 74 -3.40 4.70 16.04
C ILE A 74 -1.90 4.41 16.07
N SER A 75 -1.53 3.30 16.68
CA SER A 75 -0.16 2.79 16.65
C SER A 75 0.09 1.95 15.38
N PRO A 76 1.35 1.83 14.92
CA PRO A 76 1.70 0.93 13.81
C PRO A 76 1.30 -0.53 14.06
N ASP A 77 1.21 -0.96 15.30
CA ASP A 77 0.88 -2.35 15.66
C ASP A 77 -0.58 -2.72 15.34
N GLU A 78 -1.45 -1.73 15.19
CA GLU A 78 -2.86 -1.94 14.84
C GLU A 78 -3.07 -2.24 13.35
N ILE A 79 -2.09 -1.91 12.49
CA ILE A 79 -2.15 -2.21 11.06
C ILE A 79 -1.84 -3.70 10.84
N GLY A 80 -2.80 -4.44 10.31
CA GLY A 80 -2.59 -5.86 10.04
C GLY A 80 -2.06 -6.19 8.64
N TYR A 81 -2.17 -5.25 7.69
CA TYR A 81 -1.71 -5.44 6.32
C TYR A 81 -1.38 -4.11 5.65
N VAL A 82 -0.36 -4.12 4.80
CA VAL A 82 0.05 -2.99 3.96
C VAL A 82 -0.02 -3.39 2.49
N ASN A 83 -0.83 -2.68 1.69
CA ASN A 83 -0.68 -2.68 0.25
C ASN A 83 0.45 -1.74 -0.12
N ALA A 84 1.52 -2.28 -0.63
CA ALA A 84 2.68 -1.51 -1.05
C ALA A 84 2.47 -0.88 -2.43
N HIS A 85 3.10 0.27 -2.65
CA HIS A 85 3.23 0.82 -4.00
C HIS A 85 3.98 -0.14 -4.91
N GLY A 86 5.13 -0.68 -4.48
CA GLY A 86 5.82 -1.83 -5.05
C GLY A 86 5.83 -1.88 -6.58
N THR A 87 6.67 -1.07 -7.21
CA THR A 87 6.71 -0.91 -8.67
C THR A 87 7.68 -1.84 -9.38
N ALA A 88 8.45 -2.64 -8.64
CA ALA A 88 9.57 -3.44 -9.13
C ALA A 88 10.76 -2.60 -9.64
N THR A 89 10.81 -1.32 -9.33
CA THR A 89 12.01 -0.51 -9.58
C THR A 89 13.03 -0.74 -8.45
N ILE A 90 14.31 -0.81 -8.79
CA ILE A 90 15.37 -1.10 -7.81
C ILE A 90 15.32 -0.10 -6.66
N GLN A 91 15.37 1.19 -6.96
CA GLN A 91 15.41 2.23 -5.93
C GLN A 91 14.06 2.45 -5.22
N GLY A 92 12.95 2.32 -5.96
CA GLY A 92 11.61 2.51 -5.41
C GLY A 92 11.28 1.48 -4.33
N ASP A 93 11.47 0.21 -4.64
CA ASP A 93 11.18 -0.88 -3.71
C ASP A 93 12.09 -0.87 -2.49
N LEU A 94 13.39 -0.51 -2.67
CA LEU A 94 14.32 -0.33 -1.55
C LEU A 94 13.89 0.80 -0.63
N ALA A 95 13.58 1.96 -1.18
CA ALA A 95 13.18 3.13 -0.40
C ALA A 95 11.88 2.87 0.37
N GLU A 96 10.87 2.33 -0.32
CA GLU A 96 9.55 2.02 0.27
C GLU A 96 9.64 0.97 1.37
N SER A 97 10.26 -0.18 1.08
CA SER A 97 10.30 -1.29 2.03
C SER A 97 11.05 -0.92 3.31
N ASN A 98 12.15 -0.15 3.16
CA ASN A 98 12.89 0.33 4.31
C ASN A 98 12.14 1.44 5.08
N ALA A 99 11.44 2.36 4.39
CA ALA A 99 10.58 3.34 5.04
C ALA A 99 9.47 2.66 5.85
N THR A 100 8.83 1.64 5.27
CA THR A 100 7.81 0.83 5.93
C THR A 100 8.39 0.12 7.15
N TYR A 101 9.53 -0.55 7.02
CA TYR A 101 10.17 -1.22 8.16
C TYR A 101 10.56 -0.24 9.28
N ASP A 102 10.98 0.98 8.94
CA ASP A 102 11.32 2.01 9.95
C ASP A 102 10.12 2.44 10.79
N ILE A 103 8.92 2.37 10.23
CA ILE A 103 7.68 2.69 10.93
C ILE A 103 7.24 1.52 11.81
N PHE A 104 7.15 0.33 11.23
CA PHE A 104 6.54 -0.82 11.90
C PHE A 104 7.49 -1.50 12.89
N LYS A 105 8.81 -1.49 12.63
CA LYS A 105 9.84 -2.19 13.44
C LYS A 105 9.52 -3.67 13.69
N ARG A 106 8.66 -4.24 12.88
CA ARG A 106 8.23 -5.63 12.89
C ARG A 106 7.94 -6.11 11.47
N PRO A 107 7.88 -7.42 11.22
CA PRO A 107 7.50 -7.97 9.93
C PRO A 107 5.97 -7.83 9.70
N VAL A 108 5.51 -6.61 9.33
CA VAL A 108 4.11 -6.41 8.95
C VAL A 108 3.82 -7.12 7.62
N PRO A 109 2.67 -7.81 7.47
CA PRO A 109 2.28 -8.43 6.21
C PRO A 109 2.15 -7.41 5.08
N VAL A 110 2.80 -7.68 3.95
CA VAL A 110 2.84 -6.77 2.80
C VAL A 110 2.77 -7.53 1.48
N SER A 111 2.04 -6.98 0.52
CA SER A 111 2.13 -7.38 -0.88
C SER A 111 1.90 -6.20 -1.81
N SER A 112 2.27 -6.35 -3.10
CA SER A 112 2.00 -5.37 -4.14
C SER A 112 1.06 -5.94 -5.20
N ILE A 113 -0.10 -5.32 -5.34
CA ILE A 113 -1.13 -5.66 -6.33
C ILE A 113 -0.61 -5.40 -7.75
N LYS A 114 0.37 -4.49 -7.93
CA LYS A 114 0.97 -4.23 -9.24
C LYS A 114 1.60 -5.46 -9.88
N SER A 115 1.96 -6.47 -9.09
CA SER A 115 2.41 -7.75 -9.63
C SER A 115 1.37 -8.43 -10.55
N TYR A 116 0.08 -8.13 -10.36
CA TYR A 116 -1.03 -8.60 -11.20
C TYR A 116 -1.41 -7.60 -12.30
N THR A 117 -1.58 -6.35 -11.92
CA THR A 117 -2.20 -5.31 -12.76
C THR A 117 -1.20 -4.54 -13.61
N GLY A 118 0.10 -4.64 -13.33
CA GLY A 118 1.05 -3.63 -13.77
C GLY A 118 0.82 -2.29 -13.05
N HIS A 119 1.55 -1.28 -13.42
CA HIS A 119 1.41 0.06 -12.86
C HIS A 119 0.39 0.86 -13.67
N THR A 120 -0.81 1.02 -13.14
CA THR A 120 -1.92 1.74 -13.81
C THR A 120 -1.84 3.27 -13.65
N LEU A 121 -0.67 3.80 -13.26
CA LEU A 121 -0.37 5.23 -13.12
C LEU A 121 -1.40 5.96 -12.23
N GLY A 122 -2.09 6.96 -12.77
CA GLY A 122 -3.06 7.75 -12.01
C GLY A 122 -4.25 6.96 -11.45
N ALA A 123 -4.54 5.76 -11.98
CA ALA A 123 -5.62 4.92 -11.47
C ALA A 123 -5.16 4.01 -10.31
N CYS A 124 -3.85 3.80 -10.10
CA CYS A 124 -3.36 2.77 -9.17
C CYS A 124 -3.87 2.97 -7.74
N GLY A 125 -3.89 4.19 -7.23
CA GLY A 125 -4.36 4.45 -5.87
C GLY A 125 -5.80 4.02 -5.63
N ALA A 126 -6.71 4.31 -6.56
CA ALA A 126 -8.11 3.90 -6.45
C ALA A 126 -8.28 2.38 -6.62
N VAL A 127 -7.65 1.80 -7.64
CA VAL A 127 -7.72 0.35 -7.90
C VAL A 127 -7.16 -0.46 -6.73
N GLU A 128 -5.99 -0.06 -6.23
CA GLU A 128 -5.33 -0.73 -5.11
C GLU A 128 -6.11 -0.59 -3.80
N ALA A 129 -6.69 0.58 -3.52
CA ALA A 129 -7.55 0.77 -2.36
C ALA A 129 -8.80 -0.14 -2.42
N ILE A 130 -9.49 -0.20 -3.57
CA ILE A 130 -10.66 -1.06 -3.77
C ILE A 130 -10.30 -2.53 -3.56
N LEU A 131 -9.22 -3.00 -4.18
CA LEU A 131 -8.77 -4.40 -4.07
C LEU A 131 -8.29 -4.72 -2.64
N THR A 132 -7.61 -3.79 -1.98
CA THR A 132 -7.19 -3.96 -0.57
C THR A 132 -8.40 -4.12 0.34
N LEU A 133 -9.44 -3.32 0.16
CA LEU A 133 -10.68 -3.44 0.92
C LEU A 133 -11.41 -4.75 0.63
N ASP A 134 -11.46 -5.20 -0.63
CA ASP A 134 -12.08 -6.48 -1.00
C ASP A 134 -11.32 -7.67 -0.36
N MET A 135 -9.98 -7.64 -0.38
CA MET A 135 -9.16 -8.63 0.30
C MET A 135 -9.39 -8.65 1.81
N ALA A 136 -9.40 -7.48 2.44
CA ALA A 136 -9.64 -7.35 3.87
C ALA A 136 -11.05 -7.83 4.27
N TYR A 137 -12.05 -7.53 3.46
CA TYR A 137 -13.42 -7.99 3.67
C TYR A 137 -13.55 -9.51 3.60
N LYS A 138 -12.70 -10.16 2.80
CA LYS A 138 -12.63 -11.62 2.66
C LYS A 138 -11.66 -12.29 3.63
N ASN A 139 -10.96 -11.51 4.45
CA ASN A 139 -9.86 -11.97 5.30
C ASN A 139 -8.79 -12.78 4.54
N TRP A 140 -8.61 -12.49 3.26
CA TRP A 140 -7.64 -13.19 2.41
C TRP A 140 -6.86 -12.20 1.57
N PHE A 141 -5.53 -12.24 1.67
CA PHE A 141 -4.64 -11.31 1.00
C PHE A 141 -3.80 -12.02 -0.05
N CYS A 142 -3.80 -11.47 -1.26
CA CYS A 142 -3.08 -12.05 -2.38
C CYS A 142 -1.55 -11.89 -2.22
N PRO A 143 -0.77 -12.81 -2.79
CA PRO A 143 0.68 -12.69 -2.79
C PRO A 143 1.13 -11.61 -3.80
N THR A 144 2.36 -11.12 -3.65
CA THR A 144 3.11 -10.50 -4.73
C THR A 144 3.55 -11.62 -5.67
N ILE A 145 2.87 -11.79 -6.81
CA ILE A 145 3.29 -12.80 -7.81
C ILE A 145 4.62 -12.37 -8.44
N ASN A 146 5.38 -13.33 -8.95
CA ASN A 146 6.75 -13.15 -9.46
C ASN A 146 7.80 -12.80 -8.38
N LEU A 147 7.43 -12.68 -7.11
CA LEU A 147 8.36 -12.56 -6.00
C LEU A 147 8.83 -13.95 -5.58
N THR A 148 10.01 -14.33 -5.99
CA THR A 148 10.64 -15.62 -5.66
C THR A 148 11.64 -15.48 -4.52
N THR A 149 12.55 -14.52 -4.65
CA THR A 149 13.60 -14.25 -3.67
C THR A 149 13.59 -12.76 -3.34
N VAL A 150 13.24 -12.45 -2.10
CA VAL A 150 13.28 -11.06 -1.62
C VAL A 150 14.70 -10.53 -1.68
N ASP A 151 14.87 -9.31 -2.19
CA ASP A 151 16.14 -8.60 -2.19
C ASP A 151 16.59 -8.35 -0.73
N GLU A 152 17.81 -8.75 -0.38
CA GLU A 152 18.35 -8.65 0.98
C GLU A 152 18.49 -7.21 1.48
N GLU A 153 18.55 -6.23 0.56
CA GLU A 153 18.61 -4.81 0.89
C GLU A 153 17.22 -4.23 1.19
N CYS A 154 16.14 -4.93 0.87
CA CYS A 154 14.79 -4.54 1.22
C CYS A 154 14.52 -4.67 2.73
N GLY A 155 13.59 -3.83 3.22
CA GLY A 155 13.17 -3.85 4.63
C GLY A 155 12.68 -5.24 5.07
N LYS A 156 12.95 -5.61 6.32
CA LYS A 156 12.57 -6.92 6.90
C LYS A 156 11.07 -7.01 7.18
N LEU A 157 10.27 -7.03 6.12
CA LEU A 157 8.82 -7.16 6.17
C LEU A 157 8.38 -8.61 5.97
N ASP A 158 7.13 -8.88 6.26
CA ASP A 158 6.52 -10.18 6.00
C ASP A 158 5.87 -10.18 4.61
N TYR A 159 6.70 -10.37 3.59
CA TYR A 159 6.28 -10.39 2.20
C TYR A 159 5.40 -11.60 1.91
N ILE A 160 4.12 -11.37 1.58
CA ILE A 160 3.23 -12.42 1.10
C ILE A 160 3.69 -12.77 -0.32
N LYS A 161 4.22 -13.99 -0.51
CA LYS A 161 4.75 -14.49 -1.78
C LYS A 161 4.27 -15.90 -2.05
N THR A 162 4.31 -16.31 -3.31
CA THR A 162 3.92 -17.65 -3.77
C THR A 162 2.42 -17.89 -3.66
N GLU A 163 1.87 -17.87 -2.46
CA GLU A 163 0.45 -18.09 -2.19
C GLU A 163 -0.10 -16.99 -1.28
N GLY A 164 -1.36 -16.62 -1.51
CA GLY A 164 -2.10 -15.75 -0.62
C GLY A 164 -2.42 -16.43 0.70
N ARG A 165 -2.76 -15.65 1.71
CA ARG A 165 -3.09 -16.21 3.02
C ARG A 165 -4.19 -15.44 3.72
N GLN A 166 -4.79 -16.09 4.70
CA GLN A 166 -5.75 -15.46 5.60
C GLN A 166 -5.02 -14.61 6.65
N ILE A 167 -5.51 -13.39 6.82
CA ILE A 167 -5.08 -12.48 7.88
C ILE A 167 -6.35 -11.87 8.46
N ASP A 168 -6.57 -12.10 9.74
CA ASP A 168 -7.69 -11.49 10.46
C ASP A 168 -7.29 -10.07 10.89
N THR A 169 -7.78 -9.08 10.15
CA THR A 169 -7.54 -7.67 10.45
C THR A 169 -8.67 -6.80 9.94
N ASN A 170 -8.97 -5.75 10.69
CA ASN A 170 -9.93 -4.74 10.32
C ASN A 170 -9.28 -3.36 10.01
N ILE A 171 -7.95 -3.26 10.10
CA ILE A 171 -7.23 -2.03 9.78
C ILE A 171 -6.11 -2.34 8.78
N VAL A 172 -6.18 -1.68 7.63
CA VAL A 172 -5.24 -1.86 6.54
C VAL A 172 -4.71 -0.52 6.03
N MET A 173 -3.50 -0.54 5.50
CA MET A 173 -2.85 0.64 4.93
C MET A 173 -2.62 0.43 3.42
N SER A 174 -2.78 1.50 2.63
CA SER A 174 -2.43 1.51 1.20
C SER A 174 -1.55 2.71 0.87
N ASN A 175 -0.40 2.44 0.27
CA ASN A 175 0.63 3.44 -0.02
C ASN A 175 0.79 3.69 -1.51
N ASN A 176 0.99 4.95 -1.89
CA ASN A 176 1.35 5.32 -3.24
C ASN A 176 2.45 6.39 -3.23
N PHE A 177 3.50 6.15 -4.00
CA PHE A 177 4.68 7.00 -4.12
C PHE A 177 4.93 7.36 -5.58
N ALA A 178 4.44 8.53 -5.97
CA ALA A 178 4.39 8.94 -7.37
C ALA A 178 5.70 9.56 -7.87
N PHE A 179 5.89 9.50 -9.19
CA PHE A 179 6.91 10.29 -9.86
C PHE A 179 6.83 11.76 -9.45
N GLY A 180 7.98 12.41 -9.29
CA GLY A 180 8.06 13.78 -8.79
C GLY A 180 8.00 13.88 -7.27
N GLY A 181 7.96 12.72 -6.58
CA GLY A 181 8.09 12.64 -5.13
C GLY A 181 6.83 13.01 -4.35
N ILE A 182 5.66 12.78 -4.90
CA ILE A 182 4.41 12.93 -4.16
C ILE A 182 4.13 11.59 -3.47
N ASN A 183 4.22 11.57 -2.15
CA ASN A 183 4.05 10.39 -1.31
C ASN A 183 2.72 10.47 -0.59
N THR A 184 1.94 9.40 -0.62
CA THR A 184 0.64 9.30 0.06
C THR A 184 0.47 7.98 0.76
N SER A 185 -0.23 7.99 1.89
CA SER A 185 -0.63 6.82 2.64
C SER A 185 -2.06 6.99 3.12
N LEU A 186 -2.88 5.97 2.93
CA LEU A 186 -4.26 5.89 3.42
C LEU A 186 -4.40 4.75 4.42
N ILE A 187 -5.18 4.98 5.47
CA ILE A 187 -5.54 3.96 6.44
C ILE A 187 -7.05 3.77 6.43
N PHE A 188 -7.46 2.52 6.27
CA PHE A 188 -8.86 2.11 6.24
C PHE A 188 -9.17 1.24 7.44
N LYS A 189 -10.36 1.46 8.04
CA LYS A 189 -10.94 0.61 9.07
C LYS A 189 -12.22 -0.03 8.55
N LEU A 190 -12.29 -1.34 8.63
CA LEU A 190 -13.47 -2.13 8.28
C LEU A 190 -14.36 -2.33 9.52
N ASN A 191 -15.56 -2.88 9.31
CA ASN A 191 -16.51 -3.20 10.39
C ASN A 191 -16.94 -1.98 11.22
N VAL A 192 -17.32 -0.92 10.54
CA VAL A 192 -17.74 0.38 11.09
C VAL A 192 -19.25 0.55 11.06
#